data_468624b9befa1082e32b33e56921d0ae
#
_entry.id   468624b9befa1082e32b33e56921d0ae
#
_cell.length_a   1.000
_cell.length_b   1.000
_cell.length_c   1.000
_cell.angle_alpha   90.00
_cell.angle_beta   90.00
_cell.angle_gamma   90.00
#
_symmetry.space_group_name_H-M   'P 1'
#
loop_
_entity.id
_entity.type
_entity.pdbx_description
1 polymer ?
#
loop_
_entity_poly.entity_id
_entity_poly.type
_entity_poly.pdbx_seq_one_letter_code
_entity_poly.pdbx_strand_id
1 'polypeptide(L)'
;KSTKGSQVVLSRADAKFVERLFEKEVPEIQQGLVEIKAIAREAGERTKMAVYSRNEDVDAIGSCIGPRGSRVQAVISEVKGEKVDVFEWNDDIGELVKNALAPAEVKACFYSNEKIDPSLTEEELEKLIKRNQRPLCVVVDDDKLSIAIGKKGKNVKLAYKLTNRKIDIKTEKDVREAGVDIESEEAFFKEDQLKIKKEKEQKE
;
A
#
# COMPACT_ATOMS: atom_id res chain seq x y z
N LYS A 1 -18.77 34.37 9.04
CA LYS A 1 -18.76 35.53 8.11
C LYS A 1 -17.47 35.48 7.33
N SER A 2 -17.54 35.29 6.01
CA SER A 2 -16.38 35.31 5.12
C SER A 2 -15.85 36.74 5.07
N THR A 3 -14.65 36.96 5.58
CA THR A 3 -13.90 38.20 5.32
C THR A 3 -13.25 38.08 3.96
N LYS A 4 -13.28 39.15 3.16
CA LYS A 4 -12.60 39.24 1.85
C LYS A 4 -11.09 39.11 2.08
N GLY A 5 -10.52 37.95 1.81
CA GLY A 5 -9.08 37.68 1.91
C GLY A 5 -8.79 36.17 1.81
N SER A 6 -7.54 35.81 1.58
CA SER A 6 -7.09 34.42 1.57
C SER A 6 -7.30 33.80 2.96
N GLN A 7 -8.02 32.70 3.02
CA GLN A 7 -8.26 31.97 4.26
C GLN A 7 -7.28 30.78 4.33
N VAL A 8 -6.59 30.66 5.48
CA VAL A 8 -5.76 29.50 5.81
C VAL A 8 -6.61 28.50 6.56
N VAL A 9 -6.78 27.31 6.02
CA VAL A 9 -7.48 26.19 6.65
C VAL A 9 -6.45 25.18 7.15
N LEU A 10 -6.48 24.87 8.44
CA LEU A 10 -5.65 23.83 9.05
C LEU A 10 -6.45 22.53 9.14
N SER A 11 -5.84 21.44 8.68
CA SER A 11 -6.45 20.12 8.74
C SER A 11 -5.57 19.16 9.55
N ARG A 12 -6.19 18.43 10.49
CA ARG A 12 -5.57 17.30 11.20
C ARG A 12 -5.97 15.95 10.56
N ALA A 13 -6.83 15.96 9.54
CA ALA A 13 -7.32 14.76 8.89
C ALA A 13 -6.48 14.35 7.68
N ASP A 14 -5.62 15.22 7.18
CA ASP A 14 -4.74 14.95 6.04
C ASP A 14 -3.66 13.92 6.40
N ALA A 15 -3.29 13.07 5.45
CA ALA A 15 -2.22 12.08 5.61
C ALA A 15 -0.86 12.75 5.92
N LYS A 16 -0.60 13.92 5.33
CA LYS A 16 0.61 14.71 5.61
C LYS A 16 0.77 15.10 7.06
N PHE A 17 -0.32 15.17 7.83
CA PHE A 17 -0.22 15.44 9.27
C PHE A 17 0.54 14.31 9.98
N VAL A 18 0.25 13.04 9.66
CA VAL A 18 0.96 11.89 10.22
C VAL A 18 2.40 11.84 9.71
N GLU A 19 2.62 12.10 8.42
CA GLU A 19 3.96 12.20 7.83
C GLU A 19 4.83 13.20 8.61
N ARG A 20 4.32 14.41 8.88
CA ARG A 20 5.03 15.44 9.67
C ARG A 20 5.28 15.03 11.12
N LEU A 21 4.39 14.25 11.72
CA LEU A 21 4.64 13.71 13.06
C LEU A 21 5.80 12.71 13.05
N PHE A 22 5.86 11.82 12.05
CA PHE A 22 7.01 10.92 11.91
C PHE A 22 8.31 11.65 11.61
N GLU A 23 8.30 12.65 10.74
CA GLU A 23 9.47 13.50 10.50
C GLU A 23 9.98 14.15 11.79
N LYS A 24 9.11 14.54 12.71
CA LYS A 24 9.48 15.12 13.98
C LYS A 24 10.06 14.10 14.96
N GLU A 25 9.49 12.90 15.01
CA GLU A 25 9.83 11.88 16.02
C GLU A 25 10.99 10.96 15.58
N VAL A 26 11.30 10.89 14.26
CA VAL A 26 12.27 9.95 13.68
C VAL A 26 13.47 10.69 13.08
N PRO A 27 14.61 10.72 13.80
CA PRO A 27 15.81 11.41 13.32
C PRO A 27 16.30 10.90 11.97
N GLU A 28 16.17 9.61 11.69
CA GLU A 28 16.59 8.98 10.43
C GLU A 28 15.78 9.52 9.23
N ILE A 29 14.53 9.93 9.42
CA ILE A 29 13.73 10.61 8.39
C ILE A 29 14.25 12.05 8.19
N GLN A 30 14.53 12.77 9.28
CA GLN A 30 15.07 14.13 9.20
C GLN A 30 16.43 14.18 8.47
N GLN A 31 17.23 13.15 8.66
CA GLN A 31 18.55 13.00 8.02
C GLN A 31 18.48 12.48 6.58
N GLY A 32 17.29 12.12 6.11
CA GLY A 32 17.10 11.55 4.78
C GLY A 32 17.61 10.11 4.62
N LEU A 33 17.91 9.41 5.71
CA LEU A 33 18.31 8.00 5.71
C LEU A 33 17.09 7.08 5.49
N VAL A 34 15.95 7.46 6.07
CA VAL A 34 14.66 6.79 5.87
C VAL A 34 13.72 7.73 5.15
N GLU A 35 13.03 7.21 4.14
CA GLU A 35 12.10 7.96 3.30
C GLU A 35 10.68 7.38 3.45
N ILE A 36 9.68 8.24 3.62
CA ILE A 36 8.27 7.85 3.54
C ILE A 36 7.88 7.86 2.06
N LYS A 37 7.75 6.69 1.46
CA LYS A 37 7.41 6.53 0.04
C LYS A 37 5.94 6.75 -0.26
N ALA A 38 5.07 6.27 0.63
CA ALA A 38 3.64 6.40 0.46
C ALA A 38 2.93 6.35 1.82
N ILE A 39 1.81 7.05 1.91
CA ILE A 39 0.96 7.07 3.09
C ILE A 39 -0.51 7.13 2.70
N ALA A 40 -1.32 6.30 3.33
CA ALA A 40 -2.77 6.30 3.19
C ALA A 40 -3.45 6.34 4.56
N ARG A 41 -4.44 7.21 4.74
CA ARG A 41 -5.06 7.48 6.03
C ARG A 41 -6.59 7.52 5.96
N GLU A 42 -7.21 6.91 6.94
CA GLU A 42 -8.59 7.15 7.37
C GLU A 42 -8.51 7.77 8.78
N ALA A 43 -8.61 9.10 8.85
CA ALA A 43 -8.39 9.86 10.08
C ALA A 43 -9.28 9.39 11.24
N GLY A 44 -8.69 9.21 12.41
CA GLY A 44 -9.35 8.68 13.62
C GLY A 44 -9.50 7.16 13.63
N GLU A 45 -9.03 6.44 12.61
CA GLU A 45 -9.19 5.00 12.54
C GLU A 45 -7.87 4.26 12.26
N ARG A 46 -7.28 4.49 11.10
CA ARG A 46 -6.06 3.78 10.69
C ARG A 46 -5.26 4.54 9.63
N THR A 47 -3.95 4.49 9.78
CA THR A 47 -2.98 4.94 8.78
C THR A 47 -2.08 3.76 8.37
N LYS A 48 -1.79 3.66 7.09
CA LYS A 48 -0.77 2.78 6.52
C LYS A 48 0.33 3.61 5.90
N MET A 49 1.58 3.29 6.22
CA MET A 49 2.74 4.05 5.78
C MET A 49 3.82 3.10 5.28
N ALA A 50 4.25 3.29 4.04
CA ALA A 50 5.34 2.56 3.43
C ALA A 50 6.64 3.37 3.54
N VAL A 51 7.67 2.78 4.11
CA VAL A 51 8.97 3.40 4.35
C VAL A 51 10.08 2.66 3.62
N TYR A 52 11.13 3.37 3.28
CA TYR A 52 12.27 2.83 2.55
C TYR A 52 13.58 3.40 3.12
N SER A 53 14.62 2.60 3.16
CA SER A 53 15.98 3.07 3.43
C SER A 53 16.87 2.84 2.21
N ARG A 54 17.68 3.86 1.89
CA ARG A 54 18.70 3.73 0.84
C ARG A 54 19.96 3.02 1.35
N ASN A 55 20.11 2.93 2.67
CA ASN A 55 21.22 2.28 3.31
C ASN A 55 20.73 0.94 3.91
N GLU A 56 21.31 -0.16 3.45
CA GLU A 56 20.97 -1.52 3.90
C GLU A 56 21.27 -1.74 5.40
N ASP A 57 22.17 -0.95 5.99
CA ASP A 57 22.48 -0.99 7.42
C ASP A 57 21.42 -0.29 8.29
N VAL A 58 20.44 0.41 7.68
CA VAL A 58 19.39 1.15 8.39
C VAL A 58 18.04 0.45 8.24
N ASP A 59 17.54 -0.11 9.32
CA ASP A 59 16.19 -0.66 9.39
C ASP A 59 15.15 0.48 9.37
N ALA A 60 14.50 0.65 8.22
CA ALA A 60 13.51 1.71 8.02
C ALA A 60 12.27 1.56 8.91
N ILE A 61 11.80 0.32 9.12
CA ILE A 61 10.64 0.02 9.98
C ILE A 61 11.03 0.24 11.44
N GLY A 62 12.15 -0.35 11.87
CA GLY A 62 12.67 -0.23 13.23
C GLY A 62 12.93 1.22 13.63
N SER A 63 13.44 2.03 12.71
CA SER A 63 13.63 3.48 12.92
C SER A 63 12.33 4.21 13.22
N CYS A 64 11.26 3.90 12.49
CA CYS A 64 9.95 4.50 12.70
C CYS A 64 9.24 4.00 13.96
N ILE A 65 9.41 2.72 14.31
CA ILE A 65 8.84 2.14 15.51
C ILE A 65 9.56 2.66 16.75
N GLY A 66 10.89 2.72 16.69
CA GLY A 66 11.74 3.15 17.80
C GLY A 66 11.87 2.11 18.91
N PRO A 67 12.79 2.35 19.88
CA PRO A 67 13.01 1.43 21.00
C PRO A 67 11.72 1.15 21.76
N ARG A 68 11.34 -0.14 21.85
CA ARG A 68 10.09 -0.60 22.50
C ARG A 68 8.82 0.09 21.97
N GLY A 69 8.83 0.54 20.72
CA GLY A 69 7.69 1.22 20.11
C GLY A 69 7.50 2.69 20.51
N SER A 70 8.50 3.31 21.15
CA SER A 70 8.36 4.65 21.74
C SER A 70 7.99 5.72 20.72
N ARG A 71 8.60 5.70 19.53
CA ARG A 71 8.38 6.71 18.49
C ARG A 71 6.97 6.58 17.88
N VAL A 72 6.60 5.37 17.45
CA VAL A 72 5.26 5.13 16.89
C VAL A 72 4.16 5.41 17.93
N GLN A 73 4.39 5.12 19.22
CA GLN A 73 3.44 5.42 20.29
C GLN A 73 3.27 6.92 20.53
N ALA A 74 4.34 7.71 20.39
CA ALA A 74 4.24 9.17 20.44
C ALA A 74 3.33 9.70 19.33
N VAL A 75 3.50 9.20 18.09
CA VAL A 75 2.62 9.55 16.97
C VAL A 75 1.18 9.09 17.21
N ILE A 76 0.97 7.84 17.64
CA ILE A 76 -0.37 7.28 17.94
C ILE A 76 -1.09 8.13 19.00
N SER A 77 -0.37 8.56 20.03
CA SER A 77 -0.92 9.42 21.08
C SER A 77 -1.38 10.77 20.54
N GLU A 78 -0.60 11.38 19.65
CA GLU A 78 -0.93 12.66 19.02
C GLU A 78 -2.17 12.55 18.10
N VAL A 79 -2.34 11.42 17.40
CA VAL A 79 -3.52 11.16 16.57
C VAL A 79 -4.69 10.51 17.35
N LYS A 80 -4.65 10.56 18.68
CA LYS A 80 -5.72 10.10 19.58
C LYS A 80 -6.06 8.61 19.45
N GLY A 81 -5.05 7.76 19.33
CA GLY A 81 -5.18 6.31 19.31
C GLY A 81 -5.53 5.72 17.93
N GLU A 82 -5.37 6.49 16.86
CA GLU A 82 -5.44 5.98 15.49
C GLU A 82 -4.37 4.89 15.27
N LYS A 83 -4.76 3.75 14.70
CA LYS A 83 -3.82 2.67 14.42
C LYS A 83 -2.87 3.08 13.30
N VAL A 84 -1.58 2.84 13.50
CA VAL A 84 -0.55 3.15 12.50
C VAL A 84 0.20 1.86 12.16
N ASP A 85 0.10 1.45 10.90
CA ASP A 85 0.86 0.34 10.34
C ASP A 85 2.02 0.89 9.51
N VAL A 86 3.23 0.52 9.89
CA VAL A 86 4.46 0.84 9.16
C VAL A 86 4.97 -0.44 8.51
N PHE A 87 5.28 -0.38 7.23
CA PHE A 87 5.81 -1.51 6.48
C PHE A 87 6.81 -1.05 5.42
N GLU A 88 7.58 -1.98 4.92
CA GLU A 88 8.63 -1.70 3.95
C GLU A 88 8.04 -1.45 2.55
N TRP A 89 8.52 -0.38 1.90
CA TRP A 89 8.26 -0.12 0.49
C TRP A 89 8.97 -1.16 -0.37
N ASN A 90 8.30 -1.61 -1.42
CA ASN A 90 8.91 -2.43 -2.44
C ASN A 90 8.54 -1.91 -3.83
N ASP A 91 9.50 -1.86 -4.74
CA ASP A 91 9.26 -1.44 -6.13
C ASP A 91 8.50 -2.52 -6.92
N ASP A 92 8.56 -3.79 -6.50
CA ASP A 92 7.66 -4.84 -6.96
C ASP A 92 6.27 -4.60 -6.38
N ILE A 93 5.31 -4.36 -7.27
CA ILE A 93 3.93 -4.04 -6.86
C ILE A 93 3.25 -5.21 -6.15
N GLY A 94 3.60 -6.46 -6.48
CA GLY A 94 3.07 -7.64 -5.81
C GLY A 94 3.50 -7.70 -4.35
N GLU A 95 4.80 -7.52 -4.11
CA GLU A 95 5.34 -7.46 -2.75
C GLU A 95 4.84 -6.23 -1.99
N LEU A 96 4.73 -5.07 -2.64
CA LEU A 96 4.17 -3.88 -2.01
C LEU A 96 2.71 -4.09 -1.57
N VAL A 97 1.89 -4.75 -2.40
CA VAL A 97 0.49 -5.07 -2.05
C VAL A 97 0.43 -6.08 -0.91
N LYS A 98 1.28 -7.11 -0.91
CA LYS A 98 1.39 -8.07 0.20
C LYS A 98 1.70 -7.36 1.51
N ASN A 99 2.72 -6.49 1.52
CA ASN A 99 3.09 -5.69 2.69
C ASN A 99 1.97 -4.75 3.13
N ALA A 100 1.30 -4.09 2.18
CA ALA A 100 0.20 -3.17 2.46
C ALA A 100 -1.04 -3.85 3.03
N LEU A 101 -1.25 -5.14 2.79
CA LEU A 101 -2.38 -5.91 3.33
C LEU A 101 -2.12 -6.47 4.74
N ALA A 102 -0.89 -6.34 5.26
CA ALA A 102 -0.61 -6.73 6.64
C ALA A 102 -1.69 -6.21 7.61
N PRO A 103 -2.07 -6.98 8.65
CA PRO A 103 -1.45 -8.23 9.12
C PRO A 103 -1.96 -9.52 8.43
N ALA A 104 -2.70 -9.41 7.32
CA ALA A 104 -3.12 -10.60 6.58
C ALA A 104 -1.94 -11.18 5.78
N GLU A 105 -1.72 -12.46 5.89
CA GLU A 105 -0.74 -13.19 5.09
C GLU A 105 -1.32 -13.43 3.70
N VAL A 106 -0.56 -13.01 2.68
CA VAL A 106 -0.92 -13.17 1.27
C VAL A 106 -0.11 -14.32 0.69
N LYS A 107 -0.80 -15.30 0.12
CA LYS A 107 -0.17 -16.46 -0.54
C LYS A 107 0.36 -16.13 -1.92
N ALA A 108 -0.46 -15.49 -2.73
CA ALA A 108 -0.12 -15.14 -4.10
C ALA A 108 -0.71 -13.80 -4.51
N CYS A 109 -0.07 -13.15 -5.48
CA CYS A 109 -0.56 -11.92 -6.09
C CYS A 109 -0.27 -11.99 -7.59
N PHE A 110 -1.30 -11.77 -8.41
CA PHE A 110 -1.21 -11.78 -9.85
C PHE A 110 -2.27 -10.87 -10.47
N TYR A 111 -2.27 -10.71 -11.80
CA TYR A 111 -3.27 -9.90 -12.46
C TYR A 111 -4.66 -10.53 -12.36
N SER A 112 -5.65 -9.73 -11.97
CA SER A 112 -7.03 -10.20 -11.96
C SER A 112 -7.51 -10.46 -13.40
N ASN A 113 -7.97 -11.67 -13.65
CA ASN A 113 -8.62 -12.08 -14.90
C ASN A 113 -10.12 -11.73 -14.91
N GLU A 114 -10.67 -11.22 -13.82
CA GLU A 114 -12.00 -10.67 -13.84
C GLU A 114 -12.04 -9.52 -14.84
N LYS A 115 -13.00 -9.64 -15.77
CA LYS A 115 -13.21 -8.67 -16.84
C LYS A 115 -13.04 -7.27 -16.27
N ILE A 116 -11.94 -6.65 -16.64
CA ILE A 116 -11.77 -5.21 -16.53
C ILE A 116 -13.11 -4.66 -16.93
N ASP A 117 -13.72 -3.85 -16.07
CA ASP A 117 -15.07 -3.32 -16.19
C ASP A 117 -15.58 -3.41 -17.64
N PRO A 118 -16.63 -4.20 -17.94
CA PRO A 118 -17.09 -4.40 -19.33
C PRO A 118 -17.53 -3.10 -20.00
N SER A 119 -17.64 -2.01 -19.23
CA SER A 119 -17.91 -0.66 -19.75
C SER A 119 -16.67 0.07 -20.27
N LEU A 120 -15.45 -0.44 -20.00
CA LEU A 120 -14.21 0.16 -20.51
C LEU A 120 -14.05 -0.08 -21.99
N THR A 121 -13.74 0.99 -22.71
CA THR A 121 -13.36 0.92 -24.12
C THR A 121 -11.97 0.27 -24.28
N GLU A 122 -11.68 -0.27 -25.47
CA GLU A 122 -10.37 -0.82 -25.78
C GLU A 122 -9.24 0.19 -25.54
N GLU A 123 -9.47 1.47 -25.84
CA GLU A 123 -8.49 2.53 -25.58
C GLU A 123 -8.22 2.77 -24.09
N GLU A 124 -9.25 2.69 -23.24
CA GLU A 124 -9.10 2.82 -21.79
C GLU A 124 -8.36 1.63 -21.21
N LEU A 125 -8.65 0.44 -21.72
CA LEU A 125 -7.95 -0.78 -21.37
C LEU A 125 -6.46 -0.71 -21.74
N GLU A 126 -6.13 -0.28 -22.96
CA GLU A 126 -4.75 -0.07 -23.37
C GLU A 126 -4.03 0.96 -22.49
N LYS A 127 -4.71 2.04 -22.10
CA LYS A 127 -4.15 3.05 -21.18
C LYS A 127 -3.85 2.46 -19.80
N LEU A 128 -4.72 1.60 -19.27
CA LEU A 128 -4.49 0.89 -18.00
C LEU A 128 -3.30 -0.05 -18.09
N ILE A 129 -3.20 -0.80 -19.20
CA ILE A 129 -2.07 -1.70 -19.47
C ILE A 129 -0.76 -0.90 -19.59
N LYS A 130 -0.74 0.15 -20.42
CA LYS A 130 0.44 1.02 -20.62
C LYS A 130 0.89 1.71 -19.32
N ARG A 131 -0.04 2.06 -18.44
CA ARG A 131 0.26 2.65 -17.12
C ARG A 131 0.60 1.61 -16.05
N ASN A 132 0.63 0.34 -16.41
CA ASN A 132 0.76 -0.77 -15.45
C ASN A 132 -0.24 -0.65 -14.29
N GLN A 133 -1.50 -0.34 -14.60
CA GLN A 133 -2.59 -0.14 -13.62
C GLN A 133 -3.64 -1.26 -13.68
N ARG A 134 -3.26 -2.43 -14.19
CA ARG A 134 -4.15 -3.61 -14.18
C ARG A 134 -4.57 -3.98 -12.77
N PRO A 135 -5.83 -4.35 -12.54
CA PRO A 135 -6.28 -4.87 -11.25
C PRO A 135 -5.46 -6.09 -10.82
N LEU A 136 -5.30 -6.24 -9.52
CA LEU A 136 -4.58 -7.36 -8.93
C LEU A 136 -5.54 -8.29 -8.19
N CYS A 137 -5.40 -9.59 -8.39
CA CYS A 137 -5.98 -10.63 -7.57
C CYS A 137 -4.98 -11.00 -6.48
N VAL A 138 -5.45 -10.98 -5.25
CA VAL A 138 -4.67 -11.36 -4.06
C VAL A 138 -5.30 -12.57 -3.43
N VAL A 139 -4.52 -13.63 -3.31
CA VAL A 139 -4.97 -14.91 -2.75
C VAL A 139 -4.56 -15.01 -1.30
N VAL A 140 -5.52 -15.33 -0.45
CA VAL A 140 -5.33 -15.53 0.99
C VAL A 140 -5.97 -16.84 1.43
N ASP A 141 -5.61 -17.31 2.63
CA ASP A 141 -6.33 -18.41 3.27
C ASP A 141 -7.75 -17.98 3.68
N ASP A 142 -8.69 -18.94 3.76
CA ASP A 142 -10.09 -18.69 4.11
C ASP A 142 -10.22 -17.97 5.46
N ASP A 143 -9.40 -18.33 6.45
CA ASP A 143 -9.38 -17.72 7.78
C ASP A 143 -8.76 -16.29 7.77
N LYS A 144 -8.02 -15.93 6.75
CA LYS A 144 -7.38 -14.61 6.59
C LYS A 144 -8.20 -13.62 5.77
N LEU A 145 -9.22 -14.09 5.03
CA LEU A 145 -10.04 -13.24 4.15
C LEU A 145 -10.62 -12.02 4.89
N SER A 146 -11.24 -12.25 6.05
CA SER A 146 -11.83 -11.17 6.84
C SER A 146 -10.81 -10.15 7.33
N ILE A 147 -9.58 -10.59 7.64
CA ILE A 147 -8.48 -9.73 8.07
C ILE A 147 -7.95 -8.92 6.89
N ALA A 148 -7.79 -9.56 5.73
CA ALA A 148 -7.32 -8.92 4.51
C ALA A 148 -8.26 -7.81 4.04
N ILE A 149 -9.55 -8.06 4.04
CA ILE A 149 -10.58 -7.06 3.72
C ILE A 149 -10.63 -5.98 4.83
N GLY A 150 -10.60 -6.41 6.08
CA GLY A 150 -10.71 -5.55 7.26
C GLY A 150 -12.15 -5.06 7.51
N LYS A 151 -12.40 -4.51 8.71
CA LYS A 151 -13.71 -3.99 9.10
C LYS A 151 -14.20 -2.95 8.09
N LYS A 152 -15.38 -3.17 7.49
CA LYS A 152 -15.96 -2.31 6.44
C LYS A 152 -15.04 -2.08 5.22
N GLY A 153 -14.20 -3.07 4.89
CA GLY A 153 -13.27 -2.96 3.74
C GLY A 153 -12.11 -1.99 3.93
N LYS A 154 -11.83 -1.55 5.17
CA LYS A 154 -10.83 -0.49 5.42
C LYS A 154 -9.40 -0.90 5.10
N ASN A 155 -9.03 -2.16 5.36
CA ASN A 155 -7.68 -2.63 5.10
C ASN A 155 -7.37 -2.60 3.59
N VAL A 156 -8.24 -3.20 2.78
CA VAL A 156 -8.09 -3.21 1.32
C VAL A 156 -8.22 -1.82 0.72
N LYS A 157 -9.10 -0.95 1.25
CA LYS A 157 -9.26 0.43 0.79
C LYS A 157 -8.00 1.27 1.03
N LEU A 158 -7.34 1.12 2.18
CA LEU A 158 -6.07 1.79 2.47
C LEU A 158 -4.94 1.25 1.59
N ALA A 159 -4.86 -0.08 1.39
CA ALA A 159 -3.91 -0.68 0.47
C ALA A 159 -4.13 -0.17 -0.97
N TYR A 160 -5.36 -0.08 -1.45
CA TYR A 160 -5.70 0.52 -2.74
C TYR A 160 -5.20 1.97 -2.85
N LYS A 161 -5.51 2.82 -1.86
CA LYS A 161 -5.08 4.23 -1.85
C LYS A 161 -3.56 4.38 -1.88
N LEU A 162 -2.86 3.50 -1.17
CA LEU A 162 -1.41 3.53 -1.04
C LEU A 162 -0.70 3.04 -2.31
N THR A 163 -1.20 1.95 -2.91
CA THR A 163 -0.59 1.31 -4.08
C THR A 163 -1.12 1.85 -5.41
N ASN A 164 -2.24 2.59 -5.37
CA ASN A 164 -3.01 3.02 -6.54
C ASN A 164 -3.37 1.84 -7.47
N ARG A 165 -3.67 0.67 -6.86
CA ARG A 165 -4.04 -0.56 -7.57
C ARG A 165 -5.38 -1.07 -7.07
N LYS A 166 -6.29 -1.38 -7.99
CA LYS A 166 -7.50 -2.13 -7.63
C LYS A 166 -7.08 -3.52 -7.17
N ILE A 167 -7.49 -3.89 -5.97
CA ILE A 167 -7.14 -5.16 -5.32
C ILE A 167 -8.42 -5.95 -5.14
N ASP A 168 -8.46 -7.14 -5.72
CA ASP A 168 -9.50 -8.13 -5.53
C ASP A 168 -8.96 -9.25 -4.63
N ILE A 169 -9.59 -9.47 -3.48
CA ILE A 169 -9.12 -10.44 -2.50
C ILE A 169 -10.00 -11.67 -2.61
N LYS A 170 -9.39 -12.82 -2.87
CA LYS A 170 -10.05 -14.12 -3.01
C LYS A 170 -9.39 -15.16 -2.12
N THR A 171 -10.16 -16.19 -1.77
CA THR A 171 -9.59 -17.35 -1.10
C THR A 171 -8.92 -18.26 -2.12
N GLU A 172 -7.95 -19.06 -1.66
CA GLU A 172 -7.31 -20.07 -2.52
C GLU A 172 -8.37 -21.04 -3.11
N LYS A 173 -9.37 -21.37 -2.30
CA LYS A 173 -10.46 -22.24 -2.70
C LYS A 173 -11.27 -21.63 -3.85
N ASP A 174 -11.71 -20.37 -3.73
CA ASP A 174 -12.49 -19.69 -4.76
C ASP A 174 -11.73 -19.60 -6.09
N VAL A 175 -10.42 -19.33 -6.03
CA VAL A 175 -9.57 -19.23 -7.22
C VAL A 175 -9.42 -20.57 -7.91
N ARG A 176 -9.20 -21.66 -7.14
CA ARG A 176 -9.10 -23.02 -7.69
C ARG A 176 -10.42 -23.53 -8.25
N GLU A 177 -11.54 -23.24 -7.59
CA GLU A 177 -12.88 -23.58 -8.08
C GLU A 177 -13.23 -22.82 -9.38
N ALA A 178 -12.68 -21.62 -9.57
CA ALA A 178 -12.79 -20.87 -10.82
C ALA A 178 -11.88 -21.43 -11.95
N GLY A 179 -11.11 -22.49 -11.68
CA GLY A 179 -10.21 -23.11 -12.66
C GLY A 179 -8.92 -22.33 -12.96
N VAL A 180 -8.53 -21.41 -12.07
CA VAL A 180 -7.31 -20.62 -12.24
C VAL A 180 -6.14 -21.35 -11.61
N ASP A 181 -5.07 -21.52 -12.37
CA ASP A 181 -3.79 -22.05 -11.91
C ASP A 181 -2.96 -20.93 -11.27
N ILE A 182 -2.95 -20.89 -9.95
CA ILE A 182 -2.32 -19.84 -9.15
C ILE A 182 -0.81 -19.77 -9.43
N GLU A 183 -0.15 -20.91 -9.53
CA GLU A 183 1.28 -21.00 -9.74
C GLU A 183 1.69 -20.44 -11.10
N SER A 184 0.94 -20.75 -12.15
CA SER A 184 1.16 -20.22 -13.50
C SER A 184 0.90 -18.72 -13.59
N GLU A 185 -0.19 -18.24 -12.99
CA GLU A 185 -0.54 -16.81 -13.01
C GLU A 185 0.47 -15.97 -12.22
N GLU A 186 0.92 -16.46 -11.06
CA GLU A 186 1.96 -15.78 -10.28
C GLU A 186 3.31 -15.77 -11.01
N ALA A 187 3.69 -16.84 -11.67
CA ALA A 187 4.91 -16.90 -12.47
C ALA A 187 4.88 -15.89 -13.63
N PHE A 188 3.77 -15.84 -14.37
CA PHE A 188 3.56 -14.85 -15.42
C PHE A 188 3.63 -13.42 -14.90
N PHE A 189 2.97 -13.15 -13.76
CA PHE A 189 2.98 -11.84 -13.14
C PHE A 189 4.40 -11.39 -12.79
N LYS A 190 5.19 -12.25 -12.14
CA LYS A 190 6.58 -11.95 -11.75
C LYS A 190 7.45 -11.68 -12.97
N GLU A 191 7.30 -12.47 -14.05
CA GLU A 191 8.05 -12.24 -15.28
C GLU A 191 7.72 -10.89 -15.93
N ASP A 192 6.42 -10.52 -15.96
CA ASP A 192 5.97 -9.24 -16.51
C ASP A 192 6.47 -8.05 -15.68
N GLN A 193 6.44 -8.15 -14.34
CA GLN A 193 6.99 -7.12 -13.46
C GLN A 193 8.51 -6.93 -13.66
N LEU A 194 9.25 -8.01 -13.87
CA LEU A 194 10.68 -7.93 -14.18
C LEU A 194 10.95 -7.23 -15.51
N LYS A 195 10.13 -7.46 -16.54
CA LYS A 195 10.23 -6.76 -17.84
C LYS A 195 9.98 -5.25 -17.65
N ILE A 196 8.92 -4.89 -16.94
CA ILE A 196 8.58 -3.50 -16.65
C ILE A 196 9.71 -2.78 -15.88
N LYS A 197 10.32 -3.45 -14.90
CA LYS A 197 11.43 -2.91 -14.14
C LYS A 197 12.65 -2.61 -15.04
N LYS A 198 13.04 -3.57 -15.89
CA LYS A 198 14.15 -3.40 -16.85
C LYS A 198 13.90 -2.26 -17.83
N GLU A 199 12.65 -2.10 -18.31
CA GLU A 199 12.30 -1.01 -19.24
C GLU A 199 12.37 0.39 -18.56
N LYS A 200 12.12 0.48 -17.28
CA LYS A 200 12.28 1.72 -16.50
C LYS A 200 13.74 2.07 -16.31
N GLU A 201 14.56 1.11 -15.90
CA GLU A 201 16.00 1.29 -15.71
C GLU A 201 16.75 1.70 -17.00
N GLN A 202 16.23 1.36 -18.17
CA GLN A 202 16.80 1.76 -19.46
C GLN A 202 16.41 3.17 -19.92
N LYS A 203 15.42 3.78 -19.24
CA LYS A 203 14.89 5.12 -19.60
C LYS A 203 15.37 6.23 -18.65
N GLU A 204 16.01 5.87 -17.53
CA GLU A 204 16.71 6.77 -16.61
C GLU A 204 18.20 6.92 -16.98
#